data_fd122cae4574409ccbd7feca1ecc5da1
#
_entry.id   fd122cae4574409ccbd7feca1ecc5da1
#
_cell.length_a   1.000
_cell.length_b   1.000
_cell.length_c   1.000
_cell.angle_alpha   90.00
_cell.angle_beta   90.00
_cell.angle_gamma   90.00
#
_symmetry.space_group_name_H-M   'P 1'
#
loop_
_entity.id
_entity.type
_entity.pdbx_description
1 polymer ?
#
loop_
_entity_poly.entity_id
_entity_poly.type
_entity_poly.pdbx_seq_one_letter_code
_entity_poly.pdbx_strand_id
1 'polypeptide(L)'
;MQLGRGVPPGSRLFAFEAALNDSSQSADPSTLSAERLLARCASRDPVALRQLYERQSARLYGIALRITRQPAAAADALQDAFVNVWQNAGSFDPGRGSAEGWLTGIVRFRALDLIRRSSREVSGLEMAEIEDDEPSALARLVDSAEAAALRLCLEELDAEKRRLVMLAFLDGLTHQELSQKLTMPLGTVKSAIRRGLAALRDCLEPDREGHGP
;
A
#
# COMPACT_ATOMS: atom_id res chain seq x y z
N MET A 1 -18.36 -26.03 29.59
CA MET A 1 -16.97 -26.22 29.19
C MET A 1 -16.96 -26.54 27.69
N GLN A 2 -16.93 -25.49 26.82
CA GLN A 2 -16.92 -25.66 25.36
C GLN A 2 -15.67 -25.00 24.83
N LEU A 3 -14.77 -25.84 24.30
CA LEU A 3 -13.51 -25.48 23.68
C LEU A 3 -13.79 -24.80 22.34
N GLY A 4 -13.43 -23.53 22.22
CA GLY A 4 -13.43 -22.80 20.95
C GLY A 4 -12.42 -23.42 19.98
N ARG A 5 -12.92 -24.01 18.90
CA ARG A 5 -12.09 -24.51 17.79
C ARG A 5 -11.55 -23.30 17.02
N GLY A 6 -10.26 -23.08 17.14
CA GLY A 6 -9.52 -22.13 16.29
C GLY A 6 -9.63 -22.55 14.83
N VAL A 7 -10.01 -21.61 13.98
CA VAL A 7 -10.05 -21.76 12.53
C VAL A 7 -8.62 -21.90 12.00
N PRO A 8 -8.27 -22.96 11.27
CA PRO A 8 -6.90 -23.16 10.76
C PRO A 8 -6.53 -22.09 9.72
N PRO A 9 -5.26 -21.71 9.62
CA PRO A 9 -4.79 -20.62 8.75
C PRO A 9 -5.07 -20.80 7.24
N GLY A 10 -5.37 -22.01 6.78
CA GLY A 10 -5.75 -22.31 5.39
C GLY A 10 -7.16 -21.89 4.98
N SER A 11 -8.08 -21.65 5.95
CA SER A 11 -9.48 -21.32 5.65
C SER A 11 -9.68 -19.93 5.04
N ARG A 12 -8.70 -19.03 5.15
CA ARG A 12 -8.79 -17.68 4.60
C ARG A 12 -8.53 -17.63 3.08
N LEU A 13 -7.69 -18.56 2.59
CA LEU A 13 -7.41 -18.68 1.15
C LEU A 13 -8.64 -19.22 0.41
N PHE A 14 -9.28 -20.28 0.93
CA PHE A 14 -10.48 -20.86 0.32
C PHE A 14 -11.66 -19.87 0.26
N ALA A 15 -11.80 -19.01 1.27
CA ALA A 15 -12.84 -17.98 1.26
C ALA A 15 -12.58 -16.90 0.20
N PHE A 16 -11.32 -16.59 -0.07
CA PHE A 16 -10.91 -15.64 -1.10
C PHE A 16 -11.12 -16.23 -2.51
N GLU A 17 -10.70 -17.47 -2.74
CA GLU A 17 -10.91 -18.17 -4.01
C GLU A 17 -12.40 -18.42 -4.28
N ALA A 18 -13.19 -18.77 -3.26
CA ALA A 18 -14.64 -18.92 -3.38
C ALA A 18 -15.32 -17.59 -3.76
N ALA A 19 -14.85 -16.46 -3.22
CA ALA A 19 -15.36 -15.13 -3.57
C ALA A 19 -15.05 -14.73 -5.02
N LEU A 20 -13.99 -15.27 -5.60
CA LEU A 20 -13.65 -15.05 -7.02
C LEU A 20 -14.43 -15.96 -7.98
N ASN A 21 -14.94 -17.11 -7.50
CA ASN A 21 -15.58 -18.13 -8.35
C ASN A 21 -17.11 -18.05 -8.42
N ASP A 22 -17.74 -17.28 -7.52
CA ASP A 22 -19.21 -17.18 -7.51
C ASP A 22 -19.69 -16.18 -8.58
N SER A 23 -20.11 -16.75 -9.71
CA SER A 23 -20.55 -16.01 -10.89
C SER A 23 -22.06 -16.07 -11.01
N SER A 24 -22.76 -15.05 -10.58
CA SER A 24 -24.10 -14.74 -11.14
C SER A 24 -24.55 -13.33 -10.79
N GLN A 25 -24.75 -12.59 -11.83
CA GLN A 25 -25.65 -11.48 -12.14
C GLN A 25 -25.05 -10.10 -12.39
N SER A 26 -24.95 -9.89 -13.64
CA SER A 26 -25.17 -8.73 -14.52
C SER A 26 -25.44 -7.34 -13.91
N ALA A 27 -24.41 -6.49 -14.01
CA ALA A 27 -24.47 -5.12 -14.47
C ALA A 27 -23.22 -4.91 -15.32
N ASP A 28 -23.36 -4.19 -16.44
CA ASP A 28 -22.31 -4.00 -17.44
C ASP A 28 -20.95 -3.67 -16.78
N PRO A 29 -19.95 -4.57 -16.87
CA PRO A 29 -18.72 -4.46 -16.09
C PRO A 29 -17.80 -3.31 -16.55
N SER A 30 -18.12 -2.67 -17.67
CA SER A 30 -17.25 -1.67 -18.31
C SER A 30 -17.35 -0.25 -17.75
N THR A 31 -18.27 0.03 -16.81
CA THR A 31 -18.63 1.42 -16.44
C THR A 31 -18.38 1.82 -14.98
N LEU A 32 -18.06 0.90 -14.07
CA LEU A 32 -17.86 1.27 -12.68
C LEU A 32 -16.41 1.73 -12.42
N SER A 33 -16.22 2.92 -11.81
CA SER A 33 -14.88 3.35 -11.39
C SER A 33 -14.32 2.49 -10.27
N ALA A 34 -12.99 2.51 -10.07
CA ALA A 34 -12.33 1.76 -9.00
C ALA A 34 -12.85 2.16 -7.62
N GLU A 35 -13.21 3.44 -7.41
CA GLU A 35 -13.82 3.93 -6.18
C GLU A 35 -15.16 3.27 -5.89
N ARG A 36 -16.01 3.16 -6.93
CA ARG A 36 -17.33 2.49 -6.80
C ARG A 36 -17.18 1.01 -6.51
N LEU A 37 -16.20 0.35 -7.13
CA LEU A 37 -15.89 -1.04 -6.84
C LEU A 37 -15.40 -1.22 -5.41
N LEU A 38 -14.54 -0.33 -4.90
CA LEU A 38 -14.09 -0.35 -3.51
C LEU A 38 -15.24 -0.13 -2.53
N ALA A 39 -16.16 0.80 -2.82
CA ALA A 39 -17.36 1.00 -2.00
C ALA A 39 -18.23 -0.27 -1.91
N ARG A 40 -18.39 -1.00 -3.02
CA ARG A 40 -19.08 -2.30 -3.04
C ARG A 40 -18.30 -3.38 -2.29
N CYS A 41 -16.98 -3.42 -2.41
CA CYS A 41 -16.13 -4.32 -1.61
C CYS A 41 -16.29 -4.06 -0.11
N ALA A 42 -16.44 -2.80 0.32
CA ALA A 42 -16.73 -2.45 1.70
C ALA A 42 -18.05 -3.04 2.20
N SER A 43 -19.04 -3.19 1.30
CA SER A 43 -20.32 -3.88 1.54
C SER A 43 -20.25 -5.41 1.37
N ARG A 44 -19.04 -5.97 1.25
CA ARG A 44 -18.80 -7.41 1.08
C ARG A 44 -19.36 -8.01 -0.20
N ASP A 45 -19.35 -7.26 -1.30
CA ASP A 45 -19.75 -7.73 -2.62
C ASP A 45 -18.59 -8.45 -3.34
N PRO A 46 -18.65 -9.79 -3.51
CA PRO A 46 -17.55 -10.54 -4.11
C PRO A 46 -17.42 -10.28 -5.63
N VAL A 47 -18.52 -9.88 -6.29
CA VAL A 47 -18.49 -9.53 -7.72
C VAL A 47 -17.67 -8.27 -7.95
N ALA A 48 -17.81 -7.27 -7.05
CA ALA A 48 -17.02 -6.05 -7.12
C ALA A 48 -15.53 -6.32 -6.89
N LEU A 49 -15.16 -7.22 -5.97
CA LEU A 49 -13.78 -7.63 -5.75
C LEU A 49 -13.17 -8.29 -7.01
N ARG A 50 -13.93 -9.20 -7.63
CA ARG A 50 -13.51 -9.87 -8.87
C ARG A 50 -13.27 -8.87 -9.98
N GLN A 51 -14.20 -7.94 -10.22
CA GLN A 51 -14.06 -6.89 -11.23
C GLN A 51 -12.85 -5.98 -10.95
N LEU A 52 -12.62 -5.64 -9.69
CA LEU A 52 -11.46 -4.84 -9.28
C LEU A 52 -10.15 -5.59 -9.55
N TYR A 53 -10.11 -6.89 -9.25
CA TYR A 53 -8.98 -7.76 -9.53
C TYR A 53 -8.70 -7.85 -11.04
N GLU A 54 -9.71 -8.16 -11.85
CA GLU A 54 -9.58 -8.29 -13.30
C GLU A 54 -9.01 -7.02 -13.96
N ARG A 55 -9.38 -5.84 -13.45
CA ARG A 55 -8.93 -4.56 -14.00
C ARG A 55 -7.56 -4.10 -13.52
N GLN A 56 -7.21 -4.42 -12.28
CA GLN A 56 -6.04 -3.83 -11.64
C GLN A 56 -4.87 -4.81 -11.47
N SER A 57 -5.12 -6.12 -11.52
CA SER A 57 -4.11 -7.14 -11.19
C SER A 57 -2.86 -7.05 -12.07
N ALA A 58 -2.99 -6.87 -13.37
CA ALA A 58 -1.84 -6.80 -14.27
C ALA A 58 -0.91 -5.61 -13.93
N ARG A 59 -1.49 -4.43 -13.71
CA ARG A 59 -0.74 -3.23 -13.32
C ARG A 59 -0.09 -3.39 -11.94
N LEU A 60 -0.85 -3.87 -10.98
CA LEU A 60 -0.40 -4.05 -9.60
C LEU A 60 0.66 -5.16 -9.49
N TYR A 61 0.51 -6.25 -10.24
CA TYR A 61 1.53 -7.29 -10.36
C TYR A 61 2.84 -6.73 -10.91
N GLY A 62 2.78 -5.91 -11.97
CA GLY A 62 3.95 -5.25 -12.53
C GLY A 62 4.69 -4.36 -11.49
N ILE A 63 3.94 -3.69 -10.60
CA ILE A 63 4.53 -2.91 -9.50
C ILE A 63 5.20 -3.86 -8.49
N ALA A 64 4.52 -4.91 -8.05
CA ALA A 64 5.07 -5.91 -7.13
C ALA A 64 6.33 -6.56 -7.70
N LEU A 65 6.33 -6.93 -8.99
CA LEU A 65 7.46 -7.57 -9.66
C LEU A 65 8.69 -6.67 -9.73
N ARG A 66 8.52 -5.37 -9.98
CA ARG A 66 9.64 -4.40 -9.93
C ARG A 66 10.28 -4.30 -8.55
N ILE A 67 9.48 -4.45 -7.49
CA ILE A 67 9.94 -4.37 -6.11
C ILE A 67 10.61 -5.69 -5.71
N THR A 68 9.92 -6.82 -5.88
CA THR A 68 10.39 -8.13 -5.41
C THR A 68 11.44 -8.75 -6.30
N ARG A 69 11.46 -8.39 -7.59
CA ARG A 69 12.30 -9.00 -8.64
C ARG A 69 12.14 -10.52 -8.77
N GLN A 70 11.11 -11.08 -8.16
CA GLN A 70 10.81 -12.51 -8.16
C GLN A 70 9.32 -12.73 -8.48
N PRO A 71 8.98 -13.47 -9.56
CA PRO A 71 7.60 -13.68 -9.98
C PRO A 71 6.71 -14.29 -8.90
N ALA A 72 7.22 -15.29 -8.16
CA ALA A 72 6.47 -15.93 -7.06
C ALA A 72 6.14 -14.92 -5.95
N ALA A 73 7.14 -14.18 -5.44
CA ALA A 73 6.94 -13.17 -4.41
C ALA A 73 6.03 -12.02 -4.88
N ALA A 74 6.06 -11.67 -6.18
CA ALA A 74 5.15 -10.69 -6.74
C ALA A 74 3.70 -11.19 -6.75
N ALA A 75 3.47 -12.46 -7.08
CA ALA A 75 2.15 -13.09 -7.03
C ALA A 75 1.61 -13.15 -5.60
N ASP A 76 2.45 -13.55 -4.63
CA ASP A 76 2.10 -13.59 -3.21
C ASP A 76 1.75 -12.19 -2.68
N ALA A 77 2.54 -11.17 -3.03
CA ALA A 77 2.27 -9.78 -2.66
C ALA A 77 0.93 -9.28 -3.21
N LEU A 78 0.61 -9.63 -4.46
CA LEU A 78 -0.64 -9.28 -5.10
C LEU A 78 -1.83 -9.96 -4.40
N GLN A 79 -1.72 -11.26 -4.13
CA GLN A 79 -2.75 -12.02 -3.44
C GLN A 79 -3.02 -11.47 -2.04
N ASP A 80 -1.98 -11.26 -1.25
CA ASP A 80 -2.08 -10.67 0.09
C ASP A 80 -2.70 -9.27 0.06
N ALA A 81 -2.36 -8.47 -0.97
CA ALA A 81 -2.93 -7.15 -1.16
C ALA A 81 -4.44 -7.21 -1.40
N PHE A 82 -4.93 -8.13 -2.24
CA PHE A 82 -6.37 -8.26 -2.49
C PHE A 82 -7.13 -8.86 -1.30
N VAL A 83 -6.51 -9.73 -0.51
CA VAL A 83 -7.06 -10.14 0.80
C VAL A 83 -7.20 -8.92 1.73
N ASN A 84 -6.19 -8.05 1.77
CA ASN A 84 -6.26 -6.81 2.55
C ASN A 84 -7.36 -5.87 2.03
N VAL A 85 -7.49 -5.70 0.72
CA VAL A 85 -8.56 -4.92 0.09
C VAL A 85 -9.92 -5.45 0.53
N TRP A 86 -10.14 -6.76 0.46
CA TRP A 86 -11.40 -7.37 0.90
C TRP A 86 -11.73 -7.08 2.37
N GLN A 87 -10.72 -7.12 3.22
CA GLN A 87 -10.89 -6.91 4.66
C GLN A 87 -11.10 -5.44 5.02
N ASN A 88 -10.48 -4.52 4.29
CA ASN A 88 -10.31 -3.13 4.69
C ASN A 88 -10.82 -2.10 3.66
N ALA A 89 -11.60 -2.51 2.64
CA ALA A 89 -12.13 -1.59 1.61
C ALA A 89 -12.90 -0.39 2.21
N GLY A 90 -13.57 -0.58 3.35
CA GLY A 90 -14.26 0.51 4.06
C GLY A 90 -13.35 1.58 4.67
N SER A 91 -12.03 1.36 4.69
CA SER A 91 -11.04 2.37 5.11
C SER A 91 -10.58 3.29 3.97
N PHE A 92 -10.97 3.00 2.74
CA PHE A 92 -10.71 3.88 1.61
C PHE A 92 -11.53 5.16 1.73
N ASP A 93 -10.85 6.30 1.59
CA ASP A 93 -11.46 7.63 1.65
C ASP A 93 -11.08 8.38 0.36
N PRO A 94 -12.05 8.61 -0.56
CA PRO A 94 -11.78 9.32 -1.81
C PRO A 94 -11.29 10.77 -1.61
N GLY A 95 -11.59 11.39 -0.46
CA GLY A 95 -11.07 12.70 -0.10
C GLY A 95 -9.57 12.72 0.20
N ARG A 96 -8.94 11.56 0.34
CA ARG A 96 -7.50 11.42 0.65
C ARG A 96 -6.64 10.97 -0.52
N GLY A 97 -7.25 10.60 -1.63
CA GLY A 97 -6.54 10.18 -2.83
C GLY A 97 -7.33 9.24 -3.72
N SER A 98 -6.75 8.86 -4.86
CA SER A 98 -7.39 7.97 -5.82
C SER A 98 -7.42 6.51 -5.35
N ALA A 99 -8.38 5.74 -5.84
CA ALA A 99 -8.47 4.30 -5.60
C ALA A 99 -7.22 3.56 -6.10
N GLU A 100 -6.71 3.96 -7.27
CA GLU A 100 -5.49 3.39 -7.85
C GLU A 100 -4.26 3.65 -6.96
N GLY A 101 -4.15 4.84 -6.40
CA GLY A 101 -3.08 5.21 -5.46
C GLY A 101 -3.17 4.37 -4.17
N TRP A 102 -4.37 4.20 -3.63
CA TRP A 102 -4.61 3.39 -2.44
C TRP A 102 -4.28 1.91 -2.65
N LEU A 103 -4.73 1.32 -3.77
CA LEU A 103 -4.40 -0.05 -4.16
C LEU A 103 -2.88 -0.24 -4.38
N THR A 104 -2.25 0.72 -5.04
CA THR A 104 -0.80 0.72 -5.25
C THR A 104 -0.04 0.72 -3.92
N GLY A 105 -0.49 1.54 -2.97
CA GLY A 105 0.10 1.60 -1.62
C GLY A 105 0.03 0.25 -0.90
N ILE A 106 -1.10 -0.45 -0.97
CA ILE A 106 -1.27 -1.77 -0.34
C ILE A 106 -0.32 -2.79 -0.96
N VAL A 107 -0.30 -2.90 -2.31
CA VAL A 107 0.56 -3.86 -3.01
C VAL A 107 2.04 -3.58 -2.75
N ARG A 108 2.44 -2.31 -2.83
CA ARG A 108 3.81 -1.90 -2.55
C ARG A 108 4.24 -2.29 -1.13
N PHE A 109 3.39 -2.01 -0.15
CA PHE A 109 3.65 -2.37 1.22
C PHE A 109 3.84 -3.89 1.40
N ARG A 110 2.97 -4.71 0.78
CA ARG A 110 3.09 -6.17 0.84
C ARG A 110 4.36 -6.68 0.18
N ALA A 111 4.71 -6.14 -0.98
CA ALA A 111 5.94 -6.51 -1.69
C ALA A 111 7.21 -6.20 -0.86
N LEU A 112 7.28 -5.03 -0.24
CA LEU A 112 8.39 -4.65 0.62
C LEU A 112 8.45 -5.50 1.90
N ASP A 113 7.30 -5.83 2.50
CA ASP A 113 7.21 -6.70 3.67
C ASP A 113 7.76 -8.11 3.37
N LEU A 114 7.43 -8.68 2.20
CA LEU A 114 7.95 -9.98 1.77
C LEU A 114 9.48 -9.96 1.62
N ILE A 115 10.04 -8.93 0.98
CA ILE A 115 11.50 -8.79 0.85
C ILE A 115 12.17 -8.75 2.23
N ARG A 116 11.64 -7.95 3.16
CA ARG A 116 12.20 -7.83 4.50
C ARG A 116 12.15 -9.14 5.27
N ARG A 117 11.08 -9.90 5.14
CA ARG A 117 10.96 -11.24 5.79
C ARG A 117 11.97 -12.21 5.20
N SER A 118 12.08 -12.28 3.89
CA SER A 118 13.05 -13.14 3.21
C SER A 118 14.50 -12.78 3.59
N SER A 119 14.84 -11.50 3.68
CA SER A 119 16.17 -11.06 4.10
C SER A 119 16.48 -11.47 5.55
N ARG A 120 15.50 -11.43 6.47
CA ARG A 120 15.68 -11.86 7.86
C ARG A 120 15.87 -13.38 7.96
N GLU A 121 15.12 -14.16 7.17
CA GLU A 121 15.24 -15.63 7.15
C GLU A 121 16.61 -16.09 6.65
N VAL A 122 17.15 -15.41 5.62
CA VAL A 122 18.47 -15.74 5.05
C VAL A 122 19.60 -15.30 5.97
N SER A 123 19.46 -14.21 6.71
CA SER A 123 20.57 -13.63 7.49
C SER A 123 20.68 -14.20 8.90
N GLY A 124 19.67 -14.88 9.45
CA GLY A 124 19.70 -15.45 10.82
C GLY A 124 20.06 -14.45 11.92
N LEU A 125 20.06 -13.16 11.64
CA LEU A 125 20.54 -12.08 12.48
C LEU A 125 19.48 -11.03 12.72
N GLU A 126 19.53 -10.48 13.93
CA GLU A 126 18.85 -9.27 14.39
C GLU A 126 18.83 -8.17 13.32
N MET A 127 17.76 -7.34 13.38
CA MET A 127 17.56 -6.16 12.53
C MET A 127 18.90 -5.56 12.09
N ALA A 128 19.29 -5.78 10.83
CA ALA A 128 20.38 -5.03 10.27
C ALA A 128 20.08 -3.55 10.46
N GLU A 129 20.94 -2.84 11.17
CA GLU A 129 20.94 -1.39 11.19
C GLU A 129 20.98 -0.96 9.74
N ILE A 130 19.86 -0.41 9.27
CA ILE A 130 19.85 0.31 8.01
C ILE A 130 20.66 1.56 8.33
N GLU A 131 21.93 1.54 7.92
CA GLU A 131 22.78 2.72 7.97
C GLU A 131 22.01 3.87 7.35
N ASP A 132 22.09 5.03 7.96
CA ASP A 132 21.44 6.29 7.61
C ASP A 132 22.02 6.84 6.28
N ASP A 133 21.92 6.06 5.19
CA ASP A 133 22.36 6.44 3.86
C ASP A 133 21.20 7.14 3.14
N GLU A 134 20.94 8.39 3.55
CA GLU A 134 19.92 9.26 2.92
C GLU A 134 20.01 9.34 1.38
N PRO A 135 21.19 9.29 0.74
CA PRO A 135 21.27 9.39 -0.73
C PRO A 135 20.72 8.18 -1.48
N SER A 136 20.80 6.97 -0.89
CA SER A 136 20.46 5.71 -1.57
C SER A 136 18.96 5.55 -1.87
N ALA A 137 18.08 6.08 -1.03
CA ALA A 137 16.62 5.94 -1.22
C ALA A 137 16.09 6.90 -2.28
N LEU A 138 16.60 8.15 -2.34
CA LEU A 138 16.29 9.13 -3.39
C LEU A 138 16.87 8.74 -4.76
N ALA A 139 18.04 8.12 -4.80
CA ALA A 139 18.68 7.64 -6.04
C ALA A 139 17.90 6.51 -6.74
N ARG A 140 16.97 5.85 -6.04
CA ARG A 140 16.08 4.82 -6.62
C ARG A 140 14.86 5.39 -7.34
N LEU A 141 14.61 6.69 -7.27
CA LEU A 141 13.60 7.36 -8.08
C LEU A 141 14.12 7.46 -9.52
N VAL A 142 13.37 6.90 -10.47
CA VAL A 142 13.68 6.94 -11.90
C VAL A 142 13.84 8.39 -12.37
N ASP A 143 14.76 8.66 -13.30
CA ASP A 143 15.00 10.00 -13.89
C ASP A 143 13.84 10.42 -14.78
N SER A 144 12.76 10.91 -14.15
CA SER A 144 11.62 11.53 -14.83
C SER A 144 11.40 12.93 -14.25
N ALA A 145 10.74 13.79 -15.02
CA ALA A 145 10.36 15.13 -14.54
C ALA A 145 9.51 15.07 -13.26
N GLU A 146 8.64 14.06 -13.15
CA GLU A 146 7.82 13.80 -11.96
C GLU A 146 8.67 13.39 -10.75
N ALA A 147 9.72 12.59 -10.97
CA ALA A 147 10.64 12.22 -9.92
C ALA A 147 11.47 13.42 -9.45
N ALA A 148 11.87 14.30 -10.37
CA ALA A 148 12.57 15.53 -10.02
C ALA A 148 11.68 16.46 -9.16
N ALA A 149 10.41 16.65 -9.57
CA ALA A 149 9.44 17.43 -8.82
C ALA A 149 9.22 16.83 -7.40
N LEU A 150 9.07 15.51 -7.30
CA LEU A 150 8.91 14.84 -6.02
C LEU A 150 10.14 15.03 -5.10
N ARG A 151 11.37 14.99 -5.66
CA ARG A 151 12.59 15.26 -4.89
C ARG A 151 12.58 16.67 -4.30
N LEU A 152 12.27 17.67 -5.11
CA LEU A 152 12.17 19.06 -4.65
C LEU A 152 11.13 19.19 -3.52
N CYS A 153 9.94 18.65 -3.71
CA CYS A 153 8.91 18.68 -2.68
C CYS A 153 9.30 17.92 -1.39
N LEU A 154 10.08 16.84 -1.50
CA LEU A 154 10.62 16.14 -0.34
C LEU A 154 11.65 16.98 0.40
N GLU A 155 12.47 17.77 -0.31
CA GLU A 155 13.47 18.68 0.30
C GLU A 155 12.80 19.83 1.05
N GLU A 156 11.60 20.26 0.66
CA GLU A 156 10.83 21.29 1.37
C GLU A 156 10.21 20.78 2.69
N LEU A 157 10.09 19.46 2.87
CA LEU A 157 9.61 18.91 4.14
C LEU A 157 10.68 19.13 5.23
N ASP A 158 10.20 19.35 6.48
CA ASP A 158 11.10 19.25 7.61
C ASP A 158 11.74 17.86 7.70
N ALA A 159 12.95 17.78 8.23
CA ALA A 159 13.77 16.56 8.23
C ALA A 159 13.05 15.36 8.89
N GLU A 160 12.27 15.58 9.96
CA GLU A 160 11.56 14.51 10.65
C GLU A 160 10.43 13.93 9.78
N LYS A 161 9.60 14.79 9.19
CA LYS A 161 8.51 14.34 8.30
C LYS A 161 9.06 13.65 7.06
N ARG A 162 10.09 14.23 6.43
CA ARG A 162 10.79 13.65 5.28
C ARG A 162 11.30 12.25 5.61
N ARG A 163 12.05 12.11 6.72
CA ARG A 163 12.58 10.82 7.19
C ARG A 163 11.47 9.79 7.40
N LEU A 164 10.40 10.16 8.10
CA LEU A 164 9.27 9.25 8.36
C LEU A 164 8.56 8.81 7.07
N VAL A 165 8.33 9.73 6.13
CA VAL A 165 7.73 9.42 4.84
C VAL A 165 8.64 8.50 4.03
N MET A 166 9.94 8.78 3.98
CA MET A 166 10.89 7.94 3.24
C MET A 166 10.96 6.53 3.82
N LEU A 167 11.13 6.37 5.12
CA LEU A 167 11.17 5.07 5.79
C LEU A 167 9.86 4.27 5.59
N ALA A 168 8.69 4.94 5.64
CA ALA A 168 7.41 4.30 5.41
C ALA A 168 7.25 3.84 3.95
N PHE A 169 7.59 4.72 2.98
CA PHE A 169 7.26 4.49 1.58
C PHE A 169 8.39 3.88 0.76
N LEU A 170 9.65 4.12 1.06
CA LEU A 170 10.78 3.52 0.33
C LEU A 170 11.21 2.23 0.99
N ASP A 171 11.35 2.21 2.32
CA ASP A 171 11.78 1.03 3.05
C ASP A 171 10.60 0.15 3.52
N GLY A 172 9.36 0.63 3.33
CA GLY A 172 8.13 -0.11 3.62
C GLY A 172 7.91 -0.41 5.10
N LEU A 173 8.45 0.41 6.01
CA LEU A 173 8.23 0.23 7.44
C LEU A 173 6.78 0.59 7.82
N THR A 174 6.18 -0.25 8.67
CA THR A 174 4.88 0.04 9.26
C THR A 174 5.00 1.19 10.26
N HIS A 175 3.89 1.87 10.54
CA HIS A 175 3.87 2.89 11.60
C HIS A 175 4.29 2.35 12.96
N GLN A 176 4.05 1.06 13.22
CA GLN A 176 4.43 0.41 14.47
C GLN A 176 5.95 0.15 14.52
N GLU A 177 6.54 -0.33 13.42
CA GLU A 177 8.00 -0.49 13.30
C GLU A 177 8.72 0.86 13.39
N LEU A 178 8.17 1.90 12.75
CA LEU A 178 8.69 3.27 12.87
C LEU A 178 8.62 3.80 14.31
N SER A 179 7.50 3.55 15.00
CA SER A 179 7.34 3.92 16.40
C SER A 179 8.40 3.27 17.30
N GLN A 180 8.67 1.99 17.08
CA GLN A 180 9.69 1.23 17.81
C GLN A 180 11.11 1.69 17.43
N LYS A 181 11.42 1.76 16.13
CA LYS A 181 12.76 2.12 15.61
C LYS A 181 13.19 3.52 16.02
N LEU A 182 12.26 4.47 15.98
CA LEU A 182 12.54 5.88 16.28
C LEU A 182 12.18 6.29 17.72
N THR A 183 11.73 5.33 18.53
CA THR A 183 11.29 5.56 19.91
C THR A 183 10.26 6.70 20.01
N MET A 184 9.33 6.76 19.02
CA MET A 184 8.31 7.79 18.93
C MET A 184 6.92 7.21 19.24
N PRO A 185 6.01 7.96 19.90
CA PRO A 185 4.64 7.50 20.08
C PRO A 185 3.96 7.20 18.73
N LEU A 186 3.24 6.07 18.61
CA LEU A 186 2.56 5.65 17.39
C LEU A 186 1.62 6.73 16.81
N GLY A 187 0.93 7.49 17.69
CA GLY A 187 0.08 8.61 17.29
C GLY A 187 0.86 9.75 16.63
N THR A 188 2.07 10.02 17.14
CA THR A 188 2.98 11.04 16.59
C THR A 188 3.47 10.62 15.20
N VAL A 189 3.93 9.37 15.03
CA VAL A 189 4.34 8.81 13.73
C VAL A 189 3.22 8.93 12.70
N LYS A 190 2.01 8.45 13.04
CA LYS A 190 0.83 8.52 12.15
C LYS A 190 0.50 9.96 11.75
N SER A 191 0.51 10.89 12.70
CA SER A 191 0.18 12.29 12.43
C SER A 191 1.26 13.01 11.61
N ALA A 192 2.54 12.71 11.86
CA ALA A 192 3.67 13.29 11.12
C ALA A 192 3.66 12.80 9.65
N ILE A 193 3.50 11.48 9.41
CA ILE A 193 3.39 10.93 8.05
C ILE A 193 2.19 11.54 7.32
N ARG A 194 1.02 11.64 7.98
CA ARG A 194 -0.17 12.25 7.37
C ARG A 194 0.09 13.70 6.95
N ARG A 195 0.72 14.52 7.82
CA ARG A 195 1.06 15.91 7.50
C ARG A 195 2.12 16.01 6.41
N GLY A 196 3.13 15.13 6.42
CA GLY A 196 4.14 15.05 5.37
C GLY A 196 3.54 14.74 4.01
N LEU A 197 2.64 13.74 3.93
CA LEU A 197 1.94 13.40 2.68
C LEU A 197 1.00 14.51 2.20
N ALA A 198 0.34 15.22 3.11
CA ALA A 198 -0.49 16.38 2.74
C ALA A 198 0.38 17.49 2.12
N ALA A 199 1.49 17.86 2.77
CA ALA A 199 2.40 18.87 2.24
C ALA A 199 3.02 18.46 0.89
N LEU A 200 3.38 17.18 0.71
CA LEU A 200 3.86 16.68 -0.59
C LEU A 200 2.80 16.80 -1.68
N ARG A 201 1.56 16.46 -1.37
CA ARG A 201 0.46 16.61 -2.34
C ARG A 201 0.25 18.07 -2.72
N ASP A 202 0.21 18.96 -1.75
CA ASP A 202 -0.01 20.39 -1.98
C ASP A 202 1.16 21.01 -2.79
N CYS A 203 2.39 20.55 -2.58
CA CYS A 203 3.56 20.95 -3.37
C CYS A 203 3.50 20.41 -4.83
N LEU A 204 3.06 19.15 -5.02
CA LEU A 204 3.00 18.52 -6.34
C LEU A 204 1.79 18.94 -7.17
N GLU A 205 0.72 19.46 -6.55
CA GLU A 205 -0.52 19.87 -7.18
C GLU A 205 -0.88 21.32 -6.80
N PRO A 206 -0.02 22.32 -7.10
CA PRO A 206 -0.24 23.72 -6.65
C PRO A 206 -1.51 24.37 -7.21
N ASP A 207 -2.09 23.83 -8.30
CA ASP A 207 -3.22 24.47 -9.02
C ASP A 207 -4.62 24.09 -8.49
N ARG A 208 -4.74 23.29 -7.42
CA ARG A 208 -6.07 22.89 -6.88
C ARG A 208 -6.78 23.95 -6.04
N GLU A 209 -6.11 25.02 -5.63
CA GLU A 209 -6.73 26.10 -4.83
C GLU A 209 -7.27 27.29 -5.64
N GLY A 210 -7.32 27.23 -6.96
CA GLY A 210 -7.71 28.31 -7.85
C GLY A 210 -9.18 28.33 -8.33
N HIS A 211 -10.13 27.66 -7.64
CA HIS A 211 -11.56 27.79 -7.98
C HIS A 211 -12.42 28.00 -6.72
N GLY A 212 -12.50 29.23 -6.32
CA GLY A 212 -13.53 29.85 -5.51
C GLY A 212 -13.33 31.37 -5.44
N PRO A 213 -14.39 32.12 -5.35
CA PRO A 213 -15.79 32.06 -5.74
C PRO A 213 -16.12 32.85 -6.98
#